data_951f1a9a35ae1d135d51ee0a48c069a5
#
_entry.id   951f1a9a35ae1d135d51ee0a48c069a5
#
_cell.length_a   1.000
_cell.length_b   1.000
_cell.length_c   1.000
_cell.angle_alpha   90.00
_cell.angle_beta   90.00
_cell.angle_gamma   90.00
#
_symmetry.space_group_name_H-M   'P 1'
#
loop_
_entity.id
_entity.type
_entity.pdbx_description
1 polymer ?
#
loop_
_entity_poly.entity_id
_entity_poly.type
_entity_poly.pdbx_seq_one_letter_code
_entity_poly.pdbx_strand_id
1 'polypeptide(L)'
;PFDEDYAIPAELSKQEISDIVQAFANAAVRSVDAGYKVIELHFAHGYLACEFLSPISNQRHDKYGGSLKNRAAFPLETITAVRNAIPESMPLFARVSASEYVKGGWDLDQSIQLSKWMNDLGVDLVDCSSGGNSPNQLLPIPVANPSTATAPGYQVAFASEIRKQTGILTGAVGLITEAQHAEEILSKGDADVIFVGRELLRN
;
A
#
# COMPACT_ATOMS: atom_id res chain seq x y z
N PRO A 1 2.41 -19.65 -4.45
CA PRO A 1 3.57 -18.72 -4.44
C PRO A 1 3.58 -17.87 -5.71
N PHE A 2 4.25 -16.72 -5.65
CA PHE A 2 4.38 -15.81 -6.79
C PHE A 2 5.30 -16.39 -7.90
N ASP A 3 6.27 -17.18 -7.50
CA ASP A 3 7.20 -17.87 -8.37
C ASP A 3 7.32 -19.34 -7.93
N GLU A 4 7.68 -20.23 -8.86
CA GLU A 4 7.82 -21.69 -8.58
C GLU A 4 8.86 -21.98 -7.51
N ASP A 5 9.89 -21.14 -7.40
CA ASP A 5 10.97 -21.25 -6.40
C ASP A 5 10.58 -20.75 -5.01
N TYR A 6 9.40 -20.12 -4.84
CA TYR A 6 8.98 -19.59 -3.54
C TYR A 6 8.28 -20.69 -2.72
N ALA A 7 8.55 -20.65 -1.41
CA ALA A 7 7.85 -21.53 -0.48
C ALA A 7 6.33 -21.30 -0.52
N ILE A 8 5.56 -22.36 -0.38
CA ILE A 8 4.10 -22.26 -0.24
C ILE A 8 3.82 -21.64 1.13
N PRO A 9 3.12 -20.48 1.20
CA PRO A 9 2.79 -19.84 2.46
C PRO A 9 1.88 -20.73 3.33
N ALA A 10 2.11 -20.73 4.64
CA ALA A 10 1.20 -21.34 5.60
C ALA A 10 0.15 -20.32 6.05
N GLU A 11 -1.08 -20.78 6.24
CA GLU A 11 -2.14 -19.95 6.81
C GLU A 11 -1.84 -19.61 8.27
N LEU A 12 -1.85 -18.32 8.61
CA LEU A 12 -1.64 -17.86 9.98
C LEU A 12 -2.82 -18.19 10.88
N SER A 13 -2.55 -18.63 12.10
CA SER A 13 -3.54 -18.69 13.17
C SER A 13 -3.94 -17.28 13.64
N LYS A 14 -5.06 -17.16 14.35
CA LYS A 14 -5.50 -15.88 14.92
C LYS A 14 -4.51 -15.32 15.94
N GLN A 15 -3.80 -16.19 16.65
CA GLN A 15 -2.76 -15.76 17.61
C GLN A 15 -1.56 -15.18 16.86
N GLU A 16 -1.06 -15.85 15.82
CA GLU A 16 0.04 -15.32 15.00
C GLU A 16 -0.32 -13.99 14.34
N ILE A 17 -1.57 -13.81 13.88
CA ILE A 17 -2.03 -12.50 13.37
C ILE A 17 -1.93 -11.44 14.46
N SER A 18 -2.41 -11.73 15.68
CA SER A 18 -2.32 -10.79 16.82
C SER A 18 -0.87 -10.47 17.18
N ASP A 19 0.01 -11.46 17.17
CA ASP A 19 1.43 -11.28 17.48
C ASP A 19 2.12 -10.41 16.42
N ILE A 20 1.76 -10.56 15.14
CA ILE A 20 2.27 -9.74 14.05
C ILE A 20 1.75 -8.29 14.17
N VAL A 21 0.47 -8.08 14.48
CA VAL A 21 -0.08 -6.73 14.75
C VAL A 21 0.72 -6.03 15.85
N GLN A 22 1.00 -6.75 16.95
CA GLN A 22 1.82 -6.20 18.04
C GLN A 22 3.28 -5.95 17.60
N ALA A 23 3.83 -6.80 16.74
CA ALA A 23 5.18 -6.61 16.20
C ALA A 23 5.30 -5.32 15.36
N PHE A 24 4.27 -4.96 14.57
CA PHE A 24 4.20 -3.67 13.86
C PHE A 24 4.20 -2.49 14.85
N ALA A 25 3.38 -2.54 15.88
CA ALA A 25 3.34 -1.49 16.90
C ALA A 25 4.69 -1.32 17.60
N ASN A 26 5.32 -2.43 18.00
CA ASN A 26 6.64 -2.43 18.64
C ASN A 26 7.75 -1.90 17.69
N ALA A 27 7.65 -2.19 16.39
CA ALA A 27 8.58 -1.68 15.39
C ALA A 27 8.42 -0.16 15.22
N ALA A 28 7.18 0.33 15.21
CA ALA A 28 6.90 1.76 15.13
C ALA A 28 7.47 2.53 16.34
N VAL A 29 7.32 1.99 17.57
CA VAL A 29 7.93 2.58 18.78
C VAL A 29 9.46 2.67 18.63
N ARG A 30 10.12 1.58 18.23
CA ARG A 30 11.58 1.60 18.00
C ARG A 30 12.00 2.61 16.93
N SER A 31 11.17 2.82 15.92
CA SER A 31 11.44 3.83 14.88
C SER A 31 11.34 5.25 15.44
N VAL A 32 10.34 5.53 16.29
CA VAL A 32 10.22 6.81 17.00
C VAL A 32 11.45 7.04 17.88
N ASP A 33 11.84 6.05 18.68
CA ASP A 33 13.02 6.12 19.57
C ASP A 33 14.32 6.35 18.78
N ALA A 34 14.42 5.78 17.59
CA ALA A 34 15.53 5.99 16.66
C ALA A 34 15.53 7.37 15.98
N GLY A 35 14.48 8.18 16.18
CA GLY A 35 14.38 9.55 15.69
C GLY A 35 13.78 9.73 14.30
N TYR A 36 13.15 8.70 13.73
CA TYR A 36 12.39 8.84 12.49
C TYR A 36 11.24 9.84 12.68
N LYS A 37 10.88 10.54 11.61
CA LYS A 37 9.88 11.64 11.64
C LYS A 37 8.56 11.26 10.96
N VAL A 38 8.54 10.14 10.26
CA VAL A 38 7.37 9.58 9.59
C VAL A 38 7.43 8.07 9.73
N ILE A 39 6.29 7.44 9.94
CA ILE A 39 6.12 5.98 9.87
C ILE A 39 5.28 5.66 8.63
N GLU A 40 5.76 4.75 7.80
CA GLU A 40 4.98 4.22 6.68
C GLU A 40 4.76 2.72 6.85
N LEU A 41 3.49 2.31 6.85
CA LEU A 41 3.08 0.91 6.88
C LEU A 41 3.08 0.35 5.46
N HIS A 42 3.82 -0.72 5.23
CA HIS A 42 3.91 -1.35 3.93
C HIS A 42 2.81 -2.42 3.74
N PHE A 43 1.74 -2.04 3.03
CA PHE A 43 0.58 -2.88 2.73
C PHE A 43 0.45 -3.21 1.24
N ALA A 44 1.57 -3.26 0.52
CA ALA A 44 1.62 -3.38 -0.93
C ALA A 44 2.48 -4.57 -1.39
N HIS A 45 2.54 -4.77 -2.71
CA HIS A 45 3.51 -5.56 -3.47
C HIS A 45 3.56 -7.06 -3.12
N GLY A 46 2.41 -7.66 -2.78
CA GLY A 46 2.31 -9.09 -2.49
C GLY A 46 2.86 -9.50 -1.12
N TYR A 47 3.22 -8.53 -0.25
CA TYR A 47 3.57 -8.83 1.13
C TYR A 47 2.31 -9.03 1.99
N LEU A 48 2.50 -9.48 3.22
CA LEU A 48 1.47 -10.04 4.09
C LEU A 48 0.14 -9.25 4.10
N ALA A 49 0.18 -7.93 4.30
CA ALA A 49 -1.05 -7.14 4.32
C ALA A 49 -1.75 -7.09 2.95
N CYS A 50 -0.98 -7.01 1.86
CA CYS A 50 -1.50 -7.11 0.50
C CYS A 50 -2.16 -8.48 0.25
N GLU A 51 -1.55 -9.58 0.75
CA GLU A 51 -2.11 -10.92 0.65
C GLU A 51 -3.43 -11.06 1.41
N PHE A 52 -3.57 -10.40 2.58
CA PHE A 52 -4.85 -10.37 3.31
C PHE A 52 -5.94 -9.60 2.56
N LEU A 53 -5.60 -8.49 1.92
CA LEU A 53 -6.54 -7.64 1.19
C LEU A 53 -7.10 -8.32 -0.06
N SER A 54 -6.26 -9.01 -0.82
CA SER A 54 -6.64 -9.59 -2.11
C SER A 54 -7.58 -10.80 -1.95
N PRO A 55 -8.70 -10.83 -2.69
CA PRO A 55 -9.58 -11.98 -2.71
C PRO A 55 -8.98 -13.21 -3.44
N ILE A 56 -7.85 -13.03 -4.14
CA ILE A 56 -7.16 -14.11 -4.85
C ILE A 56 -6.26 -14.88 -3.88
N SER A 57 -5.45 -14.20 -3.10
CA SER A 57 -4.55 -14.83 -2.12
C SER A 57 -5.26 -15.19 -0.82
N ASN A 58 -6.20 -14.36 -0.35
CA ASN A 58 -6.92 -14.59 0.88
C ASN A 58 -8.13 -15.51 0.69
N GLN A 59 -7.94 -16.79 0.95
CA GLN A 59 -8.97 -17.84 0.88
C GLN A 59 -9.56 -18.18 2.26
N ARG A 60 -9.35 -17.35 3.27
CA ARG A 60 -9.83 -17.57 4.65
C ARG A 60 -11.37 -17.49 4.73
N HIS A 61 -11.93 -18.24 5.70
CA HIS A 61 -13.36 -18.27 5.98
C HIS A 61 -13.72 -17.74 7.39
N ASP A 62 -12.79 -17.05 8.03
CA ASP A 62 -12.98 -16.45 9.35
C ASP A 62 -13.12 -14.92 9.28
N LYS A 63 -12.98 -14.21 10.43
CA LYS A 63 -13.09 -12.75 10.50
C LYS A 63 -12.05 -11.98 9.66
N TYR A 64 -11.06 -12.66 9.11
CA TYR A 64 -10.01 -12.08 8.27
C TYR A 64 -10.15 -12.42 6.78
N GLY A 65 -11.23 -13.09 6.34
CA GLY A 65 -11.44 -13.48 4.96
C GLY A 65 -12.86 -13.31 4.45
N GLY A 66 -13.07 -13.53 3.15
CA GLY A 66 -14.35 -13.39 2.47
C GLY A 66 -14.70 -11.95 2.12
N SER A 67 -15.53 -11.26 2.90
CA SER A 67 -15.96 -9.89 2.59
C SER A 67 -14.78 -8.89 2.58
N LEU A 68 -14.91 -7.79 1.84
CA LEU A 68 -13.91 -6.72 1.81
C LEU A 68 -13.55 -6.25 3.22
N LYS A 69 -14.55 -6.06 4.10
CA LYS A 69 -14.32 -5.62 5.48
C LYS A 69 -13.49 -6.63 6.28
N ASN A 70 -13.75 -7.92 6.09
CA ASN A 70 -13.00 -8.98 6.76
C ASN A 70 -11.56 -9.07 6.25
N ARG A 71 -11.36 -8.99 4.93
CA ARG A 71 -10.01 -8.97 4.34
C ARG A 71 -9.18 -7.76 4.79
N ALA A 72 -9.84 -6.62 5.01
CA ALA A 72 -9.20 -5.41 5.54
C ALA A 72 -8.96 -5.46 7.07
N ALA A 73 -9.49 -6.44 7.80
CA ALA A 73 -9.40 -6.47 9.26
C ALA A 73 -7.96 -6.44 9.76
N PHE A 74 -7.06 -7.26 9.21
CA PHE A 74 -5.66 -7.29 9.62
C PHE A 74 -4.93 -5.95 9.39
N PRO A 75 -4.96 -5.33 8.19
CA PRO A 75 -4.39 -3.99 8.00
C PRO A 75 -4.97 -2.93 8.93
N LEU A 76 -6.29 -2.92 9.16
CA LEU A 76 -6.94 -1.93 10.01
C LEU A 76 -6.62 -2.14 11.52
N GLU A 77 -6.55 -3.39 11.99
CA GLU A 77 -6.06 -3.72 13.33
C GLU A 77 -4.60 -3.26 13.51
N THR A 78 -3.76 -3.44 12.47
CA THR A 78 -2.36 -2.98 12.47
C THR A 78 -2.26 -1.46 12.56
N ILE A 79 -3.03 -0.72 11.74
CA ILE A 79 -3.08 0.76 11.81
C ILE A 79 -3.47 1.22 13.21
N THR A 80 -4.53 0.64 13.76
CA THR A 80 -5.02 0.98 15.10
C THR A 80 -3.95 0.75 16.16
N ALA A 81 -3.26 -0.38 16.12
CA ALA A 81 -2.20 -0.70 17.07
C ALA A 81 -1.00 0.25 16.96
N VAL A 82 -0.59 0.57 15.73
CA VAL A 82 0.53 1.49 15.47
C VAL A 82 0.14 2.91 15.87
N ARG A 83 -1.04 3.42 15.47
CA ARG A 83 -1.49 4.77 15.81
C ARG A 83 -1.54 4.99 17.31
N ASN A 84 -2.00 3.99 18.07
CA ASN A 84 -2.04 4.05 19.54
C ASN A 84 -0.64 3.98 20.19
N ALA A 85 0.36 3.45 19.50
CA ALA A 85 1.71 3.25 20.02
C ALA A 85 2.67 4.41 19.75
N ILE A 86 2.34 5.31 18.82
CA ILE A 86 3.21 6.42 18.41
C ILE A 86 2.57 7.78 18.80
N PRO A 87 3.36 8.88 18.95
CA PRO A 87 2.80 10.19 19.24
C PRO A 87 1.72 10.62 18.23
N GLU A 88 0.68 11.29 18.70
CA GLU A 88 -0.40 11.82 17.85
C GLU A 88 0.14 12.73 16.73
N SER A 89 1.19 13.51 17.03
CA SER A 89 1.84 14.41 16.08
C SER A 89 2.76 13.71 15.07
N MET A 90 2.97 12.40 15.20
CA MET A 90 3.79 11.62 14.26
C MET A 90 2.98 11.30 13.01
N PRO A 91 3.39 11.75 11.81
CA PRO A 91 2.72 11.37 10.57
C PRO A 91 2.76 9.86 10.37
N LEU A 92 1.59 9.29 10.05
CA LEU A 92 1.42 7.87 9.76
C LEU A 92 0.94 7.71 8.32
N PHE A 93 1.77 7.11 7.48
CA PHE A 93 1.48 6.81 6.09
C PHE A 93 1.18 5.32 5.91
N ALA A 94 0.50 4.98 4.84
CA ALA A 94 0.29 3.59 4.43
C ALA A 94 0.49 3.45 2.92
N ARG A 95 1.40 2.56 2.52
CA ARG A 95 1.62 2.23 1.12
C ARG A 95 0.75 1.05 0.73
N VAL A 96 -0.03 1.21 -0.36
CA VAL A 96 -0.94 0.18 -0.86
C VAL A 96 -0.67 -0.15 -2.33
N SER A 97 -0.93 -1.39 -2.73
CA SER A 97 -1.13 -1.72 -4.14
C SER A 97 -2.57 -1.40 -4.51
N ALA A 98 -2.81 -0.24 -5.13
CA ALA A 98 -4.16 0.25 -5.44
C ALA A 98 -4.91 -0.65 -6.44
N SER A 99 -4.19 -1.45 -7.22
CA SER A 99 -4.72 -2.51 -8.09
C SER A 99 -3.69 -3.62 -8.21
N GLU A 100 -4.14 -4.88 -8.27
CA GLU A 100 -3.26 -6.02 -8.59
C GLU A 100 -3.33 -6.44 -10.05
N TYR A 101 -4.11 -5.73 -10.87
CA TYR A 101 -4.23 -5.96 -12.32
C TYR A 101 -4.67 -7.37 -12.71
N VAL A 102 -5.47 -8.01 -11.88
CA VAL A 102 -6.02 -9.35 -12.14
C VAL A 102 -7.53 -9.29 -12.03
N LYS A 103 -8.22 -9.88 -13.01
CA LYS A 103 -9.68 -9.92 -13.01
C LYS A 103 -10.22 -10.65 -11.77
N GLY A 104 -11.09 -9.99 -11.03
CA GLY A 104 -11.67 -10.52 -9.79
C GLY A 104 -10.75 -10.42 -8.58
N GLY A 105 -9.61 -9.75 -8.72
CA GLY A 105 -8.66 -9.47 -7.65
C GLY A 105 -8.94 -8.15 -6.93
N TRP A 106 -7.89 -7.60 -6.32
CA TRP A 106 -7.93 -6.29 -5.67
C TRP A 106 -7.91 -5.17 -6.71
N ASP A 107 -8.80 -4.19 -6.56
CA ASP A 107 -9.02 -3.10 -7.51
C ASP A 107 -9.08 -1.72 -6.83
N LEU A 108 -9.21 -0.68 -7.64
CA LEU A 108 -9.24 0.70 -7.18
C LEU A 108 -10.44 1.01 -6.29
N ASP A 109 -11.62 0.44 -6.56
CA ASP A 109 -12.82 0.69 -5.75
C ASP A 109 -12.65 0.15 -4.32
N GLN A 110 -12.03 -1.03 -4.19
CA GLN A 110 -11.68 -1.62 -2.90
C GLN A 110 -10.60 -0.77 -2.19
N SER A 111 -9.63 -0.23 -2.93
CA SER A 111 -8.59 0.67 -2.40
C SER A 111 -9.16 2.00 -1.90
N ILE A 112 -10.13 2.58 -2.60
CA ILE A 112 -10.85 3.78 -2.17
C ILE A 112 -11.59 3.51 -0.86
N GLN A 113 -12.29 2.38 -0.77
CA GLN A 113 -13.00 2.03 0.47
C GLN A 113 -12.03 1.76 1.64
N LEU A 114 -10.91 1.10 1.38
CA LEU A 114 -9.84 0.90 2.37
C LEU A 114 -9.29 2.25 2.84
N SER A 115 -9.01 3.17 1.92
CA SER A 115 -8.48 4.51 2.23
C SER A 115 -9.43 5.35 3.09
N LYS A 116 -10.75 5.21 2.92
CA LYS A 116 -11.73 5.84 3.82
C LYS A 116 -11.56 5.31 5.25
N TRP A 117 -11.49 3.98 5.43
CA TRP A 117 -11.28 3.40 6.75
C TRP A 117 -9.91 3.75 7.35
N MET A 118 -8.86 3.86 6.54
CA MET A 118 -7.53 4.32 6.98
C MET A 118 -7.57 5.76 7.49
N ASN A 119 -8.26 6.66 6.77
CA ASN A 119 -8.45 8.05 7.18
C ASN A 119 -9.17 8.14 8.53
N ASP A 120 -10.25 7.37 8.71
CA ASP A 120 -11.00 7.30 9.97
C ASP A 120 -10.14 6.80 11.16
N LEU A 121 -9.08 6.04 10.89
CA LEU A 121 -8.14 5.50 11.87
C LEU A 121 -6.87 6.36 12.06
N GLY A 122 -6.80 7.53 11.43
CA GLY A 122 -5.69 8.48 11.61
C GLY A 122 -4.45 8.17 10.77
N VAL A 123 -4.63 7.56 9.60
CA VAL A 123 -3.61 7.58 8.53
C VAL A 123 -3.66 8.94 7.84
N ASP A 124 -2.52 9.59 7.75
CA ASP A 124 -2.40 10.95 7.20
C ASP A 124 -2.24 10.96 5.67
N LEU A 125 -1.62 9.91 5.10
CA LEU A 125 -1.35 9.82 3.67
C LEU A 125 -1.34 8.37 3.18
N VAL A 126 -1.91 8.16 1.98
CA VAL A 126 -1.83 6.89 1.24
C VAL A 126 -0.82 7.01 0.10
N ASP A 127 0.27 6.23 0.16
CA ASP A 127 1.22 6.07 -0.96
C ASP A 127 0.67 5.04 -1.96
N CYS A 128 0.34 5.51 -3.16
CA CYS A 128 -0.41 4.77 -4.17
C CYS A 128 0.51 4.03 -5.15
N SER A 129 0.85 2.80 -4.83
CA SER A 129 1.56 1.88 -5.71
C SER A 129 0.61 0.87 -6.37
N SER A 130 1.12 -0.20 -6.98
CA SER A 130 0.29 -1.22 -7.62
C SER A 130 1.03 -2.54 -7.89
N GLY A 131 0.27 -3.61 -8.06
CA GLY A 131 0.79 -4.94 -8.43
C GLY A 131 1.52 -5.67 -7.31
N GLY A 132 2.20 -6.76 -7.69
CA GLY A 132 3.09 -7.54 -6.83
C GLY A 132 2.47 -8.77 -6.17
N ASN A 133 1.15 -8.98 -6.27
CA ASN A 133 0.46 -10.07 -5.57
C ASN A 133 0.22 -11.33 -6.42
N SER A 134 0.29 -11.23 -7.72
CA SER A 134 0.02 -12.35 -8.63
C SER A 134 1.00 -12.38 -9.80
N PRO A 135 1.52 -13.57 -10.19
CA PRO A 135 2.31 -13.71 -11.42
C PRO A 135 1.48 -13.46 -12.69
N ASN A 136 0.16 -13.55 -12.60
CA ASN A 136 -0.76 -13.34 -13.72
C ASN A 136 -1.22 -11.88 -13.87
N GLN A 137 -0.58 -10.95 -13.18
CA GLN A 137 -0.91 -9.52 -13.26
C GLN A 137 -0.63 -8.98 -14.67
N LEU A 138 -1.59 -8.24 -15.22
CA LEU A 138 -1.47 -7.55 -16.50
C LEU A 138 -1.00 -6.12 -16.29
N LEU A 139 0.24 -5.95 -15.83
CA LEU A 139 0.81 -4.63 -15.61
C LEU A 139 0.80 -3.80 -16.91
N PRO A 140 0.52 -2.48 -16.83
CA PRO A 140 0.54 -1.60 -17.99
C PRO A 140 1.97 -1.33 -18.51
N ILE A 141 2.98 -1.95 -17.87
CA ILE A 141 4.40 -1.83 -18.23
C ILE A 141 5.06 -3.22 -18.28
N PRO A 142 6.00 -3.46 -19.19
CA PRO A 142 6.80 -4.68 -19.19
C PRO A 142 7.68 -4.76 -17.94
N VAL A 143 7.51 -5.78 -17.12
CA VAL A 143 8.31 -5.99 -15.88
C VAL A 143 9.77 -6.27 -16.22
N ALA A 144 10.03 -6.93 -17.35
CA ALA A 144 11.37 -7.33 -17.78
C ALA A 144 12.29 -6.17 -18.19
N ASN A 145 11.74 -5.03 -18.57
CA ASN A 145 12.52 -3.85 -18.90
C ASN A 145 11.77 -2.55 -18.54
N PRO A 146 11.92 -2.07 -17.30
CA PRO A 146 11.27 -0.84 -16.87
C PRO A 146 11.64 0.40 -17.71
N SER A 147 12.80 0.39 -18.37
CA SER A 147 13.24 1.49 -19.24
C SER A 147 12.48 1.58 -20.57
N THR A 148 11.73 0.54 -20.94
CA THR A 148 10.85 0.52 -22.12
C THR A 148 9.39 0.79 -21.76
N ALA A 149 9.09 1.10 -20.49
CA ALA A 149 7.75 1.45 -20.03
C ALA A 149 7.28 2.73 -20.74
N THR A 150 6.13 2.63 -21.38
CA THR A 150 5.57 3.71 -22.21
C THR A 150 4.81 4.77 -21.42
N ALA A 151 4.71 4.64 -20.10
CA ALA A 151 3.85 5.49 -19.27
C ALA A 151 4.53 5.96 -17.97
N PRO A 152 5.39 7.00 -18.01
CA PRO A 152 5.79 7.70 -16.79
C PRO A 152 4.56 8.15 -16.00
N GLY A 153 4.57 7.92 -14.67
CA GLY A 153 3.42 8.27 -13.82
C GLY A 153 2.23 7.32 -13.94
N TYR A 154 2.41 6.07 -14.40
CA TYR A 154 1.31 5.11 -14.65
C TYR A 154 0.41 4.82 -13.42
N GLN A 155 0.85 5.15 -12.22
CA GLN A 155 0.09 4.99 -10.98
C GLN A 155 -0.55 6.29 -10.48
N VAL A 156 -0.28 7.44 -11.12
CA VAL A 156 -0.79 8.76 -10.70
C VAL A 156 -2.31 8.78 -10.65
N ALA A 157 -2.98 8.13 -11.60
CA ALA A 157 -4.44 8.05 -11.62
C ALA A 157 -5.04 7.40 -10.35
N PHE A 158 -4.31 6.48 -9.71
CA PHE A 158 -4.77 5.88 -8.45
C PHE A 158 -4.71 6.90 -7.31
N ALA A 159 -3.62 7.66 -7.20
CA ALA A 159 -3.48 8.71 -6.21
C ALA A 159 -4.57 9.78 -6.38
N SER A 160 -4.76 10.24 -7.62
CA SER A 160 -5.76 11.25 -7.98
C SER A 160 -7.18 10.80 -7.60
N GLU A 161 -7.57 9.58 -7.94
CA GLU A 161 -8.91 9.09 -7.69
C GLU A 161 -9.16 8.79 -6.20
N ILE A 162 -8.19 8.21 -5.47
CA ILE A 162 -8.28 8.01 -4.01
C ILE A 162 -8.43 9.37 -3.32
N ARG A 163 -7.57 10.34 -3.64
CA ARG A 163 -7.61 11.70 -3.09
C ARG A 163 -8.99 12.34 -3.30
N LYS A 164 -9.48 12.31 -4.52
CA LYS A 164 -10.74 12.92 -4.92
C LYS A 164 -11.95 12.32 -4.18
N GLN A 165 -11.98 11.00 -4.01
CA GLN A 165 -13.13 10.31 -3.42
C GLN A 165 -13.10 10.19 -1.90
N THR A 166 -11.94 10.40 -1.27
CA THR A 166 -11.77 10.20 0.18
C THR A 166 -11.37 11.46 0.92
N GLY A 167 -10.70 12.40 0.25
CA GLY A 167 -10.12 13.59 0.86
C GLY A 167 -8.83 13.33 1.65
N ILE A 168 -8.36 12.07 1.75
CA ILE A 168 -7.06 11.76 2.37
C ILE A 168 -5.93 12.25 1.46
N LEU A 169 -4.82 12.67 2.06
CA LEU A 169 -3.64 13.03 1.28
C LEU A 169 -3.10 11.79 0.56
N THR A 170 -2.57 12.00 -0.64
CA THR A 170 -2.03 10.90 -1.45
C THR A 170 -0.62 11.19 -1.94
N GLY A 171 0.14 10.11 -2.07
CA GLY A 171 1.45 10.12 -2.69
C GLY A 171 1.43 9.39 -4.03
N ALA A 172 2.02 9.99 -5.06
CA ALA A 172 2.19 9.38 -6.36
C ALA A 172 3.60 8.84 -6.53
N VAL A 173 3.70 7.64 -7.10
CA VAL A 173 4.95 6.97 -7.44
C VAL A 173 4.80 6.26 -8.80
N GLY A 174 5.89 5.96 -9.45
CA GLY A 174 5.90 5.13 -10.65
C GLY A 174 6.49 5.82 -11.87
N LEU A 175 7.80 5.63 -12.11
CA LEU A 175 8.53 6.19 -13.24
C LEU A 175 8.43 7.72 -13.37
N ILE A 176 8.30 8.41 -12.26
CA ILE A 176 8.38 9.86 -12.18
C ILE A 176 9.87 10.18 -11.99
N THR A 177 10.54 10.57 -13.07
CA THR A 177 11.99 10.82 -13.11
C THR A 177 12.34 12.28 -13.37
N GLU A 178 11.40 13.04 -13.94
CA GLU A 178 11.59 14.44 -14.29
C GLU A 178 10.92 15.37 -13.28
N ALA A 179 11.66 16.36 -12.80
CA ALA A 179 11.15 17.35 -11.84
C ALA A 179 9.92 18.12 -12.38
N GLN A 180 9.91 18.42 -13.68
CA GLN A 180 8.77 19.09 -14.30
C GLN A 180 7.51 18.21 -14.27
N HIS A 181 7.64 16.91 -14.53
CA HIS A 181 6.52 15.98 -14.45
C HIS A 181 5.99 15.86 -13.01
N ALA A 182 6.89 15.80 -12.01
CA ALA A 182 6.51 15.81 -10.61
C ALA A 182 5.70 17.08 -10.25
N GLU A 183 6.18 18.27 -10.68
CA GLU A 183 5.50 19.54 -10.46
C GLU A 183 4.13 19.60 -11.15
N GLU A 184 4.01 19.07 -12.36
CA GLU A 184 2.74 19.01 -13.10
C GLU A 184 1.70 18.17 -12.35
N ILE A 185 2.08 17.02 -11.77
CA ILE A 185 1.19 16.16 -10.96
C ILE A 185 0.67 16.93 -9.75
N LEU A 186 1.56 17.59 -9.01
CA LEU A 186 1.20 18.38 -7.83
C LEU A 186 0.31 19.59 -8.18
N SER A 187 0.69 20.35 -9.21
CA SER A 187 -0.05 21.53 -9.65
C SER A 187 -1.45 21.22 -10.16
N LYS A 188 -1.67 20.03 -10.75
CA LYS A 188 -2.99 19.54 -11.15
C LYS A 188 -3.83 19.04 -9.98
N GLY A 189 -3.23 18.84 -8.81
CA GLY A 189 -3.87 18.26 -7.65
C GLY A 189 -4.11 16.75 -7.76
N ASP A 190 -3.32 16.06 -8.58
CA ASP A 190 -3.41 14.61 -8.78
C ASP A 190 -2.78 13.82 -7.61
N ALA A 191 -1.89 14.47 -6.85
CA ALA A 191 -1.34 13.96 -5.60
C ALA A 191 -0.85 15.11 -4.72
N ASP A 192 -0.56 14.85 -3.45
CA ASP A 192 -0.04 15.82 -2.50
C ASP A 192 1.48 15.67 -2.31
N VAL A 193 2.03 14.47 -2.59
CA VAL A 193 3.45 14.14 -2.45
C VAL A 193 3.90 13.29 -3.64
N ILE A 194 5.16 13.44 -4.04
CA ILE A 194 5.80 12.57 -5.04
C ILE A 194 6.86 11.69 -4.37
N PHE A 195 6.76 10.38 -4.57
CA PHE A 195 7.76 9.42 -4.11
C PHE A 195 8.72 9.07 -5.25
N VAL A 196 10.00 9.38 -5.05
CA VAL A 196 11.07 9.13 -6.01
C VAL A 196 12.07 8.16 -5.38
N GLY A 197 12.30 7.00 -5.99
CA GLY A 197 13.22 5.99 -5.50
C GLY A 197 14.54 6.00 -6.26
N ARG A 198 14.63 5.17 -7.30
CA ARG A 198 15.87 4.89 -8.05
C ARG A 198 16.55 6.11 -8.62
N GLU A 199 15.81 7.14 -9.00
CA GLU A 199 16.39 8.38 -9.54
C GLU A 199 17.23 9.11 -8.49
N LEU A 200 16.79 9.17 -7.25
CA LEU A 200 17.55 9.75 -6.14
C LEU A 200 18.80 8.94 -5.74
N LEU A 201 18.96 7.72 -6.24
CA LEU A 201 20.17 6.92 -6.03
C LEU A 201 21.26 7.20 -7.08
N ARG A 202 20.93 7.96 -8.13
CA ARG A 202 21.84 8.28 -9.25
C ARG A 202 22.45 9.67 -9.15
N ASN A 203 21.87 10.54 -8.35
CA ASN A 203 22.24 11.95 -8.18
C ASN A 203 22.54 12.29 -6.72
#